data_18cf296290615adae8742a18e0253a4e
#
_entry.id   18cf296290615adae8742a18e0253a4e
#
_cell.length_a   1.000
_cell.length_b   1.000
_cell.length_c   1.000
_cell.angle_alpha   90.00
_cell.angle_beta   90.00
_cell.angle_gamma   90.00
#
_symmetry.space_group_name_H-M   'P 1'
#
loop_
_entity.id
_entity.type
_entity.pdbx_description
1 polymer ?
#
loop_
_entity_poly.entity_id
_entity_poly.type
_entity_poly.pdbx_seq_one_letter_code
_entity_poly.pdbx_strand_id
1 'polypeptide(L)'
;AMILSYAPSVVINTGVAGGIGEGVKIGNMVVASHTVQYDYDTTAIGEPKGFVMIGSEGVVQLPTSAKHNAVLEKYAEKIYNGVHTGVIATGDRFVADCEIELEVPVSFGGELLPPMRMTVKVSAGYAPRF
;
A
#
# COMPACT_ATOMS: atom_id res chain seq x y z
N ALA A 1 13.94 -4.33 -17.30
CA ALA A 1 13.99 -5.03 -18.62
C ALA A 1 12.64 -4.97 -19.35
N MET A 2 11.54 -5.57 -18.85
CA MET A 2 10.26 -5.62 -19.57
C MET A 2 9.68 -4.26 -19.97
N ILE A 3 9.72 -3.26 -19.10
CA ILE A 3 9.20 -1.91 -19.40
C ILE A 3 9.96 -1.29 -20.58
N LEU A 4 11.28 -1.41 -20.60
CA LEU A 4 12.11 -0.87 -21.69
C LEU A 4 11.93 -1.64 -23.00
N SER A 5 11.68 -2.95 -22.93
CA SER A 5 11.54 -3.80 -24.12
C SER A 5 10.16 -3.71 -24.77
N TYR A 6 9.11 -3.55 -23.97
CA TYR A 6 7.72 -3.62 -24.45
C TYR A 6 6.98 -2.28 -24.41
N ALA A 7 7.55 -1.26 -23.74
CA ALA A 7 6.95 0.07 -23.57
C ALA A 7 5.44 0.00 -23.22
N PRO A 8 5.04 -0.73 -22.16
CA PRO A 8 3.64 -0.91 -21.84
C PRO A 8 2.99 0.41 -21.52
N SER A 9 1.74 0.61 -21.93
CA SER A 9 0.96 1.80 -21.60
C SER A 9 0.44 1.78 -20.15
N VAL A 10 0.34 0.60 -19.55
CA VAL A 10 -0.12 0.40 -18.17
C VAL A 10 0.66 -0.77 -17.54
N VAL A 11 1.02 -0.61 -16.28
CA VAL A 11 1.56 -1.70 -15.45
C VAL A 11 0.58 -1.91 -14.29
N ILE A 12 0.12 -3.14 -14.13
CA ILE A 12 -0.79 -3.54 -13.04
C ILE A 12 -0.06 -4.53 -12.16
N ASN A 13 0.01 -4.22 -10.87
CA ASN A 13 0.49 -5.15 -9.85
C ASN A 13 -0.71 -5.72 -9.09
N THR A 14 -0.79 -7.03 -8.97
CA THR A 14 -1.85 -7.73 -8.25
C THR A 14 -1.25 -8.74 -7.28
N GLY A 15 -1.91 -8.93 -6.14
CA GLY A 15 -1.45 -9.87 -5.14
C GLY A 15 -2.44 -9.98 -3.97
N VAL A 16 -2.00 -10.61 -2.89
CA VAL A 16 -2.74 -10.72 -1.65
C VAL A 16 -2.08 -9.87 -0.57
N ALA A 17 -2.89 -9.33 0.34
CA ALA A 17 -2.43 -8.51 1.45
C ALA A 17 -3.24 -8.79 2.72
N GLY A 18 -2.69 -8.48 3.88
CA GLY A 18 -3.44 -8.47 5.13
C GLY A 18 -4.39 -7.28 5.17
N GLY A 19 -5.66 -7.53 5.43
CA GLY A 19 -6.66 -6.47 5.59
C GLY A 19 -6.56 -5.84 6.97
N ILE A 20 -6.02 -4.64 7.06
CA ILE A 20 -5.84 -3.88 8.30
C ILE A 20 -6.77 -2.67 8.41
N GLY A 21 -7.39 -2.25 7.31
CA GLY A 21 -8.35 -1.16 7.27
C GLY A 21 -9.68 -1.55 7.94
N GLU A 22 -10.33 -0.57 8.54
CA GLU A 22 -11.65 -0.77 9.14
C GLU A 22 -12.64 -1.25 8.08
N GLY A 23 -13.39 -2.30 8.41
CA GLY A 23 -14.38 -2.89 7.51
C GLY A 23 -13.83 -3.80 6.41
N VAL A 24 -12.50 -3.89 6.23
CA VAL A 24 -11.90 -4.80 5.25
C VAL A 24 -11.96 -6.24 5.77
N LYS A 25 -12.51 -7.13 4.96
CA LYS A 25 -12.70 -8.55 5.31
C LYS A 25 -11.95 -9.45 4.32
N ILE A 26 -11.71 -10.70 4.73
CA ILE A 26 -11.15 -11.74 3.85
C ILE A 26 -12.03 -11.86 2.60
N GLY A 27 -11.41 -11.85 1.42
CA GLY A 27 -12.09 -11.92 0.13
C GLY A 27 -12.55 -10.58 -0.42
N ASN A 28 -12.33 -9.47 0.30
CA ASN A 28 -12.52 -8.15 -0.28
C ASN A 28 -11.40 -7.78 -1.25
N MET A 29 -11.70 -6.91 -2.19
CA MET A 29 -10.74 -6.29 -3.09
C MET A 29 -10.34 -4.91 -2.56
N VAL A 30 -9.05 -4.62 -2.58
CA VAL A 30 -8.55 -3.27 -2.30
C VAL A 30 -7.86 -2.72 -3.54
N VAL A 31 -8.32 -1.58 -4.01
CA VAL A 31 -7.67 -0.81 -5.09
C VAL A 31 -6.79 0.24 -4.44
N ALA A 32 -5.50 0.21 -4.74
CA ALA A 32 -4.56 1.14 -4.15
C ALA A 32 -4.75 2.55 -4.71
N SER A 33 -5.01 3.53 -3.86
CA SER A 33 -4.88 4.95 -4.21
C SER A 33 -3.42 5.39 -4.20
N HIS A 34 -2.66 4.85 -3.25
CA HIS A 34 -1.23 5.07 -3.07
C HIS A 34 -0.57 3.78 -2.56
N THR A 35 0.72 3.68 -2.76
CA THR A 35 1.55 2.66 -2.12
C THR A 35 2.62 3.29 -1.25
N VAL A 36 3.03 2.62 -0.17
CA VAL A 36 4.05 3.09 0.75
C VAL A 36 4.97 1.94 1.16
N GLN A 37 6.28 2.22 1.25
CA GLN A 37 7.29 1.30 1.80
C GLN A 37 7.44 1.61 3.30
N TYR A 38 6.69 0.94 4.16
CA TYR A 38 6.58 1.35 5.57
C TYR A 38 7.83 1.08 6.43
N ASP A 39 8.67 0.12 6.02
CA ASP A 39 9.87 -0.30 6.74
C ASP A 39 11.16 0.30 6.19
N TYR A 40 11.09 1.11 5.14
CA TYR A 40 12.24 1.84 4.62
C TYR A 40 12.54 3.06 5.51
N ASP A 41 13.70 3.05 6.16
CA ASP A 41 14.06 4.05 7.15
C ASP A 41 15.38 4.73 6.81
N THR A 42 15.28 5.98 6.36
CA THR A 42 16.40 6.87 6.06
C THR A 42 16.45 8.07 7.00
N THR A 43 15.81 7.99 8.16
CA THR A 43 15.77 9.09 9.14
C THR A 43 17.16 9.48 9.64
N ALA A 44 18.11 8.56 9.64
CA ALA A 44 19.51 8.83 10.01
C ALA A 44 20.20 9.86 9.11
N ILE A 45 19.71 10.07 7.90
CA ILE A 45 20.21 11.10 6.96
C ILE A 45 19.26 12.30 6.83
N GLY A 46 18.25 12.39 7.70
CA GLY A 46 17.34 13.53 7.77
C GLY A 46 16.09 13.41 6.90
N GLU A 47 15.87 12.27 6.23
CA GLU A 47 14.69 12.03 5.42
C GLU A 47 13.54 11.42 6.26
N PRO A 48 12.28 11.64 5.90
CA PRO A 48 11.17 10.99 6.59
C PRO A 48 11.17 9.47 6.33
N LYS A 49 10.66 8.69 7.29
CA LYS A 49 10.50 7.26 7.14
C LYS A 49 9.58 6.93 5.96
N GLY A 50 9.94 5.93 5.16
CA GLY A 50 9.23 5.57 3.94
C GLY A 50 9.55 6.45 2.71
N PHE A 51 10.50 7.37 2.85
CA PHE A 51 10.90 8.27 1.77
C PHE A 51 11.69 7.54 0.69
N VAL A 52 11.17 7.51 -0.52
CA VAL A 52 11.77 6.86 -1.67
C VAL A 52 12.06 7.87 -2.78
N MET A 53 13.27 7.86 -3.31
CA MET A 53 13.64 8.68 -4.47
C MET A 53 13.13 8.05 -5.76
N ILE A 54 12.40 8.83 -6.56
CA ILE A 54 11.95 8.44 -7.89
C ILE A 54 12.45 9.47 -8.90
N GLY A 55 13.47 9.11 -9.62
CA GLY A 55 14.17 10.08 -10.47
C GLY A 55 14.84 11.17 -9.62
N SER A 56 14.41 12.41 -9.80
CA SER A 56 14.89 13.58 -9.05
C SER A 56 13.97 14.00 -7.89
N GLU A 57 12.83 13.32 -7.72
CA GLU A 57 11.84 13.68 -6.70
C GLU A 57 11.77 12.60 -5.63
N GLY A 58 11.66 13.03 -4.38
CA GLY A 58 11.43 12.12 -3.25
C GLY A 58 9.98 12.13 -2.82
N VAL A 59 9.45 10.95 -2.56
CA VAL A 59 8.06 10.77 -2.14
C VAL A 59 7.97 9.72 -1.04
N VAL A 60 7.01 9.88 -0.16
CA VAL A 60 6.67 8.89 0.86
C VAL A 60 5.50 8.01 0.39
N GLN A 61 4.54 8.61 -0.29
CA GLN A 61 3.41 7.90 -0.87
C GLN A 61 3.47 8.00 -2.38
N LEU A 62 3.51 6.84 -3.03
CA LEU A 62 3.49 6.69 -4.47
C LEU A 62 2.04 6.68 -4.95
N PRO A 63 1.57 7.72 -5.66
CA PRO A 63 0.22 7.72 -6.19
C PRO A 63 0.06 6.69 -7.31
N THR A 64 -1.09 6.08 -7.37
CA THR A 64 -1.50 5.24 -8.50
C THR A 64 -2.35 6.04 -9.48
N SER A 65 -2.69 5.44 -10.62
CA SER A 65 -3.48 6.13 -11.64
C SER A 65 -4.98 6.14 -11.31
N ALA A 66 -5.49 7.27 -10.86
CA ALA A 66 -6.91 7.43 -10.54
C ALA A 66 -7.86 7.03 -11.69
N LYS A 67 -7.46 7.31 -12.95
CA LYS A 67 -8.23 6.92 -14.15
C LYS A 67 -8.36 5.39 -14.25
N HIS A 68 -7.26 4.65 -14.02
CA HIS A 68 -7.29 3.19 -14.10
C HIS A 68 -7.94 2.57 -12.87
N ASN A 69 -7.77 3.17 -11.70
CA ASN A 69 -8.43 2.74 -10.47
C ASN A 69 -9.96 2.76 -10.61
N ALA A 70 -10.54 3.84 -11.14
CA ALA A 70 -11.99 3.91 -11.38
C ALA A 70 -12.51 2.78 -12.29
N VAL A 71 -11.71 2.35 -13.26
CA VAL A 71 -12.05 1.20 -14.11
C VAL A 71 -11.96 -0.10 -13.32
N LEU A 72 -10.90 -0.29 -12.54
CA LEU A 72 -10.73 -1.48 -11.70
C LEU A 72 -11.86 -1.62 -10.68
N GLU A 73 -12.20 -0.55 -9.96
CA GLU A 73 -13.29 -0.51 -8.99
C GLU A 73 -14.62 -0.93 -9.62
N LYS A 74 -14.99 -0.31 -10.75
CA LYS A 74 -16.21 -0.64 -11.47
C LYS A 74 -16.35 -2.11 -11.85
N TYR A 75 -15.25 -2.77 -12.22
CA TYR A 75 -15.28 -4.19 -12.56
C TYR A 75 -15.15 -5.08 -11.33
N ALA A 76 -14.40 -4.67 -10.33
CA ALA A 76 -14.24 -5.38 -9.07
C ALA A 76 -15.57 -5.52 -8.32
N GLU A 77 -16.40 -4.49 -8.29
CA GLU A 77 -17.74 -4.49 -7.68
C GLU A 77 -18.67 -5.58 -8.24
N LYS A 78 -18.42 -6.06 -9.46
CA LYS A 78 -19.19 -7.13 -10.08
C LYS A 78 -18.75 -8.53 -9.65
N ILE A 79 -17.55 -8.64 -9.10
CA ILE A 79 -16.89 -9.93 -8.83
C ILE A 79 -16.71 -10.12 -7.32
N TYR A 80 -16.36 -9.06 -6.59
CA TYR A 80 -16.00 -9.12 -5.17
C TYR A 80 -17.13 -8.59 -4.29
N ASN A 81 -17.35 -9.26 -3.19
CA ASN A 81 -18.35 -8.86 -2.18
C ASN A 81 -17.72 -7.84 -1.19
N GLY A 82 -17.30 -6.73 -1.71
CA GLY A 82 -16.65 -5.62 -1.00
C GLY A 82 -15.41 -5.14 -1.76
N VAL A 83 -15.45 -3.89 -2.17
CA VAL A 83 -14.36 -3.18 -2.83
C VAL A 83 -14.04 -1.94 -2.01
N HIS A 84 -12.78 -1.78 -1.69
CA HIS A 84 -12.27 -0.66 -0.92
C HIS A 84 -11.19 0.07 -1.70
N THR A 85 -11.04 1.35 -1.46
CA THR A 85 -9.92 2.15 -1.98
C THR A 85 -9.11 2.65 -0.81
N GLY A 86 -7.79 2.49 -0.88
CA GLY A 86 -6.94 2.87 0.23
C GLY A 86 -5.45 2.79 -0.07
N VAL A 87 -4.64 2.99 0.95
CA VAL A 87 -3.19 2.88 0.86
C VAL A 87 -2.78 1.41 1.06
N ILE A 88 -1.94 0.90 0.17
CA ILE A 88 -1.29 -0.41 0.34
C ILE A 88 0.12 -0.18 0.86
N ALA A 89 0.40 -0.67 2.06
CA ALA A 89 1.73 -0.64 2.66
C ALA A 89 2.48 -1.94 2.33
N THR A 90 3.73 -1.81 1.91
CA THR A 90 4.63 -2.93 1.66
C THR A 90 5.88 -2.83 2.52
N GLY A 91 6.53 -3.97 2.77
CA GLY A 91 7.78 -4.06 3.51
C GLY A 91 8.42 -5.43 3.28
N ASP A 92 9.68 -5.55 3.65
CA ASP A 92 10.47 -6.78 3.47
C ASP A 92 10.30 -7.80 4.62
N ARG A 93 9.33 -7.55 5.50
CA ARG A 93 9.04 -8.42 6.64
C ARG A 93 7.74 -9.16 6.45
N PHE A 94 7.76 -10.48 6.65
CA PHE A 94 6.54 -11.26 6.75
C PHE A 94 5.88 -11.01 8.12
N VAL A 95 4.64 -10.48 8.09
CA VAL A 95 3.88 -10.15 9.29
C VAL A 95 3.02 -11.35 9.67
N ALA A 96 3.52 -12.18 10.60
CA ALA A 96 2.81 -13.40 11.04
C ALA A 96 2.07 -13.22 12.38
N ASP A 97 2.77 -12.83 13.41
CA ASP A 97 2.26 -12.76 14.79
C ASP A 97 2.91 -11.57 15.49
N CYS A 98 2.38 -10.39 15.27
CA CYS A 98 2.90 -9.24 15.96
C CYS A 98 1.89 -8.09 16.02
N GLU A 99 2.01 -7.33 17.07
CA GLU A 99 1.47 -5.98 17.12
C GLU A 99 2.46 -5.09 16.35
N ILE A 100 2.07 -4.59 15.18
CA ILE A 100 2.90 -3.68 14.39
C ILE A 100 2.34 -2.28 14.57
N GLU A 101 3.16 -1.40 15.10
CA GLU A 101 2.90 0.02 14.95
C GLU A 101 3.37 0.45 13.56
N LEU A 102 2.42 0.75 12.70
CA LEU A 102 2.68 1.39 11.41
C LEU A 102 2.57 2.90 11.59
N GLU A 103 3.67 3.58 11.43
CA GLU A 103 3.65 5.03 11.22
C GLU A 103 3.49 5.26 9.72
N VAL A 104 2.28 5.62 9.32
CA VAL A 104 2.01 5.98 7.92
C VAL A 104 2.16 7.49 7.81
N PRO A 105 3.17 7.98 7.08
CA PRO A 105 3.29 9.40 6.83
C PRO A 105 2.08 9.90 6.05
N VAL A 106 1.46 10.94 6.53
CA VAL A 106 0.31 11.56 5.87
C VAL A 106 0.76 12.91 5.33
N SER A 107 0.60 13.13 4.03
CA SER A 107 0.77 14.45 3.44
C SER A 107 -0.57 14.96 2.89
N PHE A 108 -0.89 16.21 3.18
CA PHE A 108 -2.05 16.88 2.62
C PHE A 108 -1.63 18.22 2.03
N GLY A 109 -1.87 18.42 0.74
CA GLY A 109 -1.54 19.68 0.06
C GLY A 109 -0.04 20.01 0.02
N GLY A 110 0.84 19.01 0.10
CA GLY A 110 2.30 19.22 0.12
C GLY A 110 2.88 19.50 1.52
N GLU A 111 2.04 19.56 2.55
CA GLU A 111 2.46 19.71 3.94
C GLU A 111 2.48 18.34 4.63
N LEU A 112 3.61 18.01 5.29
CA LEU A 112 3.74 16.80 6.08
C LEU A 112 2.92 16.98 7.37
N LEU A 113 1.86 16.20 7.49
CA LEU A 113 1.10 16.08 8.73
C LEU A 113 1.80 15.12 9.70
N PRO A 114 1.48 15.17 11.00
CA PRO A 114 1.95 14.17 11.94
C PRO A 114 1.62 12.77 11.42
N PRO A 115 2.55 11.79 11.53
CA PRO A 115 2.32 10.46 11.04
C PRO A 115 1.10 9.83 11.73
N MET A 116 0.24 9.21 10.95
CA MET A 116 -0.86 8.43 11.49
C MET A 116 -0.30 7.13 12.04
N ARG A 117 -0.39 6.95 13.35
CA ARG A 117 -0.04 5.70 13.99
C ARG A 117 -1.18 4.72 13.86
N MET A 118 -0.92 3.60 13.24
CA MET A 118 -1.84 2.48 13.16
C MET A 118 -1.23 1.28 13.88
N THR A 119 -1.91 0.81 14.92
CA THR A 119 -1.55 -0.45 15.55
C THR A 119 -2.27 -1.58 14.83
N VAL A 120 -1.53 -2.44 14.16
CA VAL A 120 -2.06 -3.63 13.52
C VAL A 120 -1.83 -4.83 14.42
N LYS A 121 -2.90 -5.39 14.93
CA LYS A 121 -2.86 -6.68 15.63
C LYS A 121 -3.12 -7.79 14.61
N VAL A 122 -2.06 -8.49 14.24
CA VAL A 122 -2.18 -9.72 13.46
C VAL A 122 -2.27 -10.88 14.44
N SER A 123 -3.46 -11.45 14.63
CA SER A 123 -3.61 -12.68 15.41
C SER A 123 -3.35 -13.88 14.50
N ALA A 124 -2.52 -14.82 14.97
CA ALA A 124 -2.14 -16.06 14.29
C ALA A 124 -3.30 -17.05 14.12
N GLY A 125 -4.38 -16.62 13.50
CA GLY A 125 -5.49 -17.50 13.15
C GLY A 125 -5.41 -18.11 11.76
N TYR A 126 -4.43 -17.72 10.95
CA TYR A 126 -4.31 -18.17 9.58
C TYR A 126 -2.94 -18.78 9.31
N ALA A 127 -2.78 -20.03 9.66
CA ALA A 127 -1.75 -20.87 9.07
C ALA A 127 -2.32 -21.41 7.75
N PRO A 128 -1.79 -21.05 6.57
CA PRO A 128 -2.16 -21.72 5.36
C PRO A 128 -1.76 -23.19 5.51
N ARG A 129 -2.74 -24.09 5.40
CA ARG A 129 -2.44 -25.50 5.22
C ARG A 129 -2.03 -25.67 3.76
N PHE A 130 -0.75 -25.87 3.54
CA PHE A 130 -0.24 -26.38 2.26
C PHE A 130 -0.58 -27.86 2.15
#